data_bc624345e6d4a7a1fe225b9c65b3dd71
#
_entry.id   bc624345e6d4a7a1fe225b9c65b3dd71
#
_cell.length_a   1.000
_cell.length_b   1.000
_cell.length_c   1.000
_cell.angle_alpha   90.00
_cell.angle_beta   90.00
_cell.angle_gamma   90.00
#
_symmetry.space_group_name_H-M   'P 1'
#
loop_
_entity.id
_entity.type
_entity.pdbx_description
1 polymer ?
#
loop_
_entity_poly.entity_id
_entity_poly.type
_entity_poly.pdbx_seq_one_letter_code
_entity_poly.pdbx_strand_id
1 'polypeptide(L)'
;MENLFGRVAVVTGGGDGIGRGIAHALAKVGVHVAVCDIDIEAAERVALELRLSGRNSSAYYVNVANSDSMFVLAEEIEKQMGPITILCNNAGVMLESSIVNAAKSDWDWIFDVNLHGVINGVNAFVPIIKKNGGGHIVNTASMAGLTPPLQPNSGIYSSSKAAVVSYSENLSSELAKDKITVSVLCPSRVNTRIWEANRNRPESYGQGNSATKPEEAVDAIDGMEVGPIVVRSILQSRFYIFTGDDVRMRIEKRNQQLMHDIKLHEDDLEPGSAWN
;
A
#
# COMPACT_ATOMS: atom_id res chain seq x y z
N MET A 1 17.10 -8.64 1.13
CA MET A 1 17.25 -9.52 -0.06
C MET A 1 18.42 -9.05 -0.90
N GLU A 2 19.46 -9.85 -1.11
CA GLU A 2 20.69 -9.36 -1.79
C GLU A 2 20.60 -9.33 -3.32
N ASN A 3 19.73 -10.15 -3.92
CA ASN A 3 19.54 -10.20 -5.37
C ASN A 3 18.06 -10.42 -5.72
N LEU A 4 17.56 -9.63 -6.67
CA LEU A 4 16.19 -9.69 -7.16
C LEU A 4 16.07 -10.33 -8.55
N PHE A 5 17.18 -10.51 -9.27
CA PHE A 5 17.18 -11.05 -10.63
C PHE A 5 16.54 -12.43 -10.72
N GLY A 6 15.64 -12.64 -11.68
CA GLY A 6 14.93 -13.90 -11.91
C GLY A 6 13.83 -14.24 -10.91
N ARG A 7 13.57 -13.40 -9.91
CA ARG A 7 12.49 -13.58 -8.95
C ARG A 7 11.14 -13.23 -9.56
N VAL A 8 10.06 -13.76 -9.00
CA VAL A 8 8.69 -13.42 -9.38
C VAL A 8 8.10 -12.49 -8.32
N ALA A 9 7.54 -11.37 -8.78
CA ALA A 9 6.84 -10.38 -7.97
C ALA A 9 5.38 -10.25 -8.41
N VAL A 10 4.49 -10.08 -7.43
CA VAL A 10 3.08 -9.74 -7.62
C VAL A 10 2.88 -8.29 -7.21
N VAL A 11 2.24 -7.48 -8.06
CA VAL A 11 1.92 -6.08 -7.78
C VAL A 11 0.43 -5.86 -7.98
N THR A 12 -0.32 -5.67 -6.90
CA THR A 12 -1.74 -5.33 -6.96
C THR A 12 -1.94 -3.83 -7.19
N GLY A 13 -2.98 -3.45 -7.94
CA GLY A 13 -3.13 -2.07 -8.42
C GLY A 13 -1.97 -1.68 -9.34
N GLY A 14 -1.46 -2.64 -10.12
CA GLY A 14 -0.27 -2.50 -10.97
C GLY A 14 -0.51 -1.79 -12.29
N GLY A 15 -1.78 -1.53 -12.65
CA GLY A 15 -2.15 -0.94 -13.93
C GLY A 15 -1.92 0.57 -14.05
N ASP A 16 -1.66 1.27 -12.92
CA ASP A 16 -1.49 2.73 -12.93
C ASP A 16 -0.65 3.24 -11.75
N GLY A 17 -0.28 4.52 -11.78
CA GLY A 17 0.31 5.27 -10.68
C GLY A 17 1.51 4.59 -10.01
N ILE A 18 1.46 4.48 -8.69
CA ILE A 18 2.53 3.86 -7.88
C ILE A 18 2.76 2.41 -8.27
N GLY A 19 1.69 1.63 -8.48
CA GLY A 19 1.80 0.21 -8.83
C GLY A 19 2.50 0.00 -10.17
N ARG A 20 2.17 0.80 -11.19
CA ARG A 20 2.88 0.81 -12.48
C ARG A 20 4.36 1.17 -12.27
N GLY A 21 4.65 2.19 -11.46
CA GLY A 21 6.03 2.57 -11.14
C GLY A 21 6.83 1.45 -10.45
N ILE A 22 6.21 0.74 -9.49
CA ILE A 22 6.82 -0.43 -8.82
C ILE A 22 7.08 -1.55 -9.83
N ALA A 23 6.09 -1.88 -10.69
CA ALA A 23 6.22 -2.92 -11.71
C ALA A 23 7.40 -2.65 -12.65
N HIS A 24 7.51 -1.42 -13.17
CA HIS A 24 8.64 -1.01 -14.03
C HIS A 24 9.99 -1.09 -13.30
N ALA A 25 10.07 -0.61 -12.07
CA ALA A 25 11.32 -0.62 -11.32
C ALA A 25 11.79 -2.04 -10.98
N LEU A 26 10.87 -2.95 -10.61
CA LEU A 26 11.16 -4.36 -10.39
C LEU A 26 11.63 -5.05 -11.69
N ALA A 27 10.91 -4.83 -12.78
CA ALA A 27 11.28 -5.37 -14.08
C ALA A 27 12.66 -4.88 -14.53
N LYS A 28 13.01 -3.61 -14.29
CA LYS A 28 14.31 -3.03 -14.63
C LYS A 28 15.48 -3.77 -13.98
N VAL A 29 15.30 -4.31 -12.78
CA VAL A 29 16.33 -5.11 -12.07
C VAL A 29 16.21 -6.61 -12.32
N GLY A 30 15.43 -7.02 -13.32
CA GLY A 30 15.34 -8.41 -13.80
C GLY A 30 14.31 -9.28 -13.08
N VAL A 31 13.36 -8.68 -12.35
CA VAL A 31 12.23 -9.40 -11.74
C VAL A 31 11.17 -9.70 -12.80
N HIS A 32 10.58 -10.88 -12.75
CA HIS A 32 9.37 -11.24 -13.49
C HIS A 32 8.15 -10.68 -12.75
N VAL A 33 7.30 -9.91 -13.42
CA VAL A 33 6.24 -9.16 -12.75
C VAL A 33 4.86 -9.62 -13.17
N ALA A 34 4.07 -10.09 -12.21
CA ALA A 34 2.63 -10.26 -12.33
C ALA A 34 1.96 -8.91 -12.02
N VAL A 35 1.43 -8.26 -13.04
CA VAL A 35 0.69 -6.99 -12.93
C VAL A 35 -0.77 -7.32 -12.68
N CYS A 36 -1.27 -7.07 -11.47
CA CYS A 36 -2.62 -7.43 -11.06
C CYS A 36 -3.46 -6.16 -10.84
N ASP A 37 -4.63 -6.08 -11.43
CA ASP A 37 -5.53 -4.94 -11.28
C ASP A 37 -7.00 -5.34 -11.42
N ILE A 38 -7.92 -4.54 -10.90
CA ILE A 38 -9.36 -4.65 -11.16
C ILE A 38 -9.70 -4.16 -12.57
N ASP A 39 -8.89 -3.24 -13.12
CA ASP A 39 -8.90 -2.80 -14.51
C ASP A 39 -7.89 -3.66 -15.29
N ILE A 40 -8.39 -4.76 -15.88
CA ILE A 40 -7.54 -5.70 -16.62
C ILE A 40 -6.87 -5.04 -17.83
N GLU A 41 -7.54 -4.11 -18.49
CA GLU A 41 -6.96 -3.41 -19.65
C GLU A 41 -5.77 -2.54 -19.23
N ALA A 42 -5.85 -1.90 -18.05
CA ALA A 42 -4.73 -1.16 -17.48
C ALA A 42 -3.55 -2.10 -17.14
N ALA A 43 -3.83 -3.25 -16.53
CA ALA A 43 -2.81 -4.27 -16.24
C ALA A 43 -2.14 -4.80 -17.52
N GLU A 44 -2.92 -5.07 -18.57
CA GLU A 44 -2.41 -5.54 -19.86
C GLU A 44 -1.51 -4.52 -20.55
N ARG A 45 -1.88 -3.23 -20.51
CA ARG A 45 -1.03 -2.15 -21.04
C ARG A 45 0.33 -2.14 -20.35
N VAL A 46 0.37 -2.17 -19.02
CA VAL A 46 1.61 -2.16 -18.25
C VAL A 46 2.42 -3.44 -18.51
N ALA A 47 1.80 -4.62 -18.50
CA ALA A 47 2.48 -5.86 -18.81
C ALA A 47 3.07 -5.87 -20.24
N LEU A 48 2.39 -5.28 -21.22
CA LEU A 48 2.90 -5.10 -22.58
C LEU A 48 4.11 -4.15 -22.61
N GLU A 49 4.06 -3.02 -21.91
CA GLU A 49 5.19 -2.08 -21.76
C GLU A 49 6.45 -2.82 -21.24
N LEU A 50 6.29 -3.66 -20.22
CA LEU A 50 7.37 -4.45 -19.65
C LEU A 50 7.92 -5.49 -20.63
N ARG A 51 7.05 -6.21 -21.35
CA ARG A 51 7.48 -7.18 -22.36
C ARG A 51 8.22 -6.52 -23.53
N LEU A 52 7.75 -5.36 -24.00
CA LEU A 52 8.42 -4.59 -25.07
C LEU A 52 9.81 -4.10 -24.64
N SER A 53 10.05 -3.92 -23.35
CA SER A 53 11.37 -3.62 -22.78
C SER A 53 12.23 -4.88 -22.53
N GLY A 54 11.81 -6.04 -23.01
CA GLY A 54 12.53 -7.31 -22.88
C GLY A 54 12.40 -7.98 -21.51
N ARG A 55 11.31 -7.68 -20.77
CA ARG A 55 11.06 -8.22 -19.43
C ARG A 55 9.90 -9.21 -19.43
N ASN A 56 9.98 -10.25 -18.59
CA ASN A 56 8.88 -11.20 -18.44
C ASN A 56 7.80 -10.60 -17.53
N SER A 57 6.60 -10.47 -18.07
CA SER A 57 5.45 -9.92 -17.35
C SER A 57 4.14 -10.45 -17.90
N SER A 58 3.17 -10.66 -17.01
CA SER A 58 1.81 -11.07 -17.33
C SER A 58 0.81 -10.20 -16.56
N ALA A 59 -0.37 -10.00 -17.14
CA ALA A 59 -1.47 -9.26 -16.54
C ALA A 59 -2.50 -10.23 -15.97
N TYR A 60 -3.10 -9.85 -14.83
CA TYR A 60 -4.13 -10.63 -14.16
C TYR A 60 -5.24 -9.70 -13.65
N TYR A 61 -6.48 -10.12 -13.86
CA TYR A 61 -7.62 -9.48 -13.21
C TYR A 61 -7.70 -9.91 -11.74
N VAL A 62 -7.91 -8.97 -10.83
CA VAL A 62 -8.23 -9.28 -9.44
C VAL A 62 -8.99 -8.17 -8.75
N ASN A 63 -10.02 -8.54 -8.00
CA ASN A 63 -10.61 -7.70 -6.97
C ASN A 63 -9.99 -8.11 -5.62
N VAL A 64 -9.11 -7.27 -5.08
CA VAL A 64 -8.40 -7.56 -3.83
C VAL A 64 -9.32 -7.67 -2.61
N ALA A 65 -10.51 -7.05 -2.65
CA ALA A 65 -11.53 -7.17 -1.62
C ALA A 65 -12.16 -8.57 -1.55
N ASN A 66 -12.01 -9.39 -2.60
CA ASN A 66 -12.50 -10.76 -2.64
C ASN A 66 -11.39 -11.73 -2.28
N SER A 67 -11.49 -12.35 -1.10
CA SER A 67 -10.51 -13.30 -0.57
C SER A 67 -10.30 -14.49 -1.50
N ASP A 68 -11.37 -15.10 -2.00
CA ASP A 68 -11.28 -16.30 -2.84
C ASP A 68 -10.54 -15.99 -4.15
N SER A 69 -10.81 -14.81 -4.74
CA SER A 69 -10.09 -14.34 -5.93
C SER A 69 -8.59 -14.24 -5.70
N MET A 70 -8.16 -13.82 -4.51
CA MET A 70 -6.75 -13.70 -4.17
C MET A 70 -6.05 -15.06 -4.04
N PHE A 71 -6.73 -16.08 -3.49
CA PHE A 71 -6.18 -17.43 -3.43
C PHE A 71 -6.06 -18.07 -4.82
N VAL A 72 -7.09 -17.95 -5.65
CA VAL A 72 -7.06 -18.44 -7.04
C VAL A 72 -5.93 -17.76 -7.83
N LEU A 73 -5.81 -16.43 -7.70
CA LEU A 73 -4.75 -15.67 -8.34
C LEU A 73 -3.35 -16.16 -7.93
N ALA A 74 -3.14 -16.42 -6.63
CA ALA A 74 -1.85 -16.82 -6.10
C ALA A 74 -1.40 -18.17 -6.69
N GLU A 75 -2.29 -19.15 -6.78
CA GLU A 75 -2.03 -20.45 -7.39
C GLU A 75 -1.77 -20.33 -8.91
N GLU A 76 -2.54 -19.50 -9.60
CA GLU A 76 -2.40 -19.27 -11.03
C GLU A 76 -1.03 -18.65 -11.37
N ILE A 77 -0.62 -17.58 -10.67
CA ILE A 77 0.67 -16.92 -10.89
C ILE A 77 1.82 -17.88 -10.58
N GLU A 78 1.77 -18.61 -9.45
CA GLU A 78 2.81 -19.58 -9.08
C GLU A 78 2.98 -20.65 -10.17
N LYS A 79 1.89 -21.13 -10.74
CA LYS A 79 1.90 -22.12 -11.81
C LYS A 79 2.44 -21.56 -13.13
N GLN A 80 2.10 -20.33 -13.49
CA GLN A 80 2.44 -19.76 -14.80
C GLN A 80 3.79 -19.09 -14.83
N MET A 81 4.19 -18.41 -13.75
CA MET A 81 5.39 -17.57 -13.71
C MET A 81 6.52 -18.15 -12.85
N GLY A 82 6.22 -19.17 -12.03
CA GLY A 82 7.19 -19.79 -11.13
C GLY A 82 7.18 -19.22 -9.72
N PRO A 83 8.23 -19.51 -8.91
CA PRO A 83 8.27 -19.27 -7.47
C PRO A 83 8.08 -17.80 -7.09
N ILE A 84 6.93 -17.47 -6.48
CA ILE A 84 6.65 -16.12 -5.99
C ILE A 84 7.45 -15.85 -4.73
N THR A 85 8.19 -14.75 -4.70
CA THR A 85 9.00 -14.33 -3.54
C THR A 85 8.82 -12.86 -3.16
N ILE A 86 8.11 -12.07 -3.96
CA ILE A 86 7.84 -10.66 -3.68
C ILE A 86 6.35 -10.39 -3.85
N LEU A 87 5.75 -9.74 -2.84
CA LEU A 87 4.36 -9.28 -2.87
C LEU A 87 4.32 -7.77 -2.61
N CYS A 88 3.75 -7.02 -3.53
CA CYS A 88 3.44 -5.61 -3.35
C CYS A 88 1.91 -5.43 -3.28
N ASN A 89 1.36 -5.39 -2.08
CA ASN A 89 -0.02 -5.02 -1.81
C ASN A 89 -0.14 -3.51 -1.99
N ASN A 90 -0.42 -3.07 -3.22
CA ASN A 90 -0.45 -1.66 -3.56
C ASN A 90 -1.84 -1.15 -3.96
N ALA A 91 -2.77 -2.03 -4.35
CA ALA A 91 -4.13 -1.62 -4.65
C ALA A 91 -4.72 -0.77 -3.51
N GLY A 92 -5.36 0.33 -3.88
CA GLY A 92 -5.96 1.24 -2.91
C GLY A 92 -6.87 2.25 -3.57
N VAL A 93 -7.86 2.69 -2.81
CA VAL A 93 -8.89 3.64 -3.23
C VAL A 93 -9.02 4.76 -2.21
N MET A 94 -9.56 5.90 -2.65
CA MET A 94 -9.83 7.04 -1.80
C MET A 94 -11.17 7.67 -2.18
N LEU A 95 -11.87 8.19 -1.20
CA LEU A 95 -13.02 9.07 -1.37
C LEU A 95 -12.95 10.19 -0.34
N GLU A 96 -13.63 11.27 -0.64
CA GLU A 96 -13.89 12.35 0.33
C GLU A 96 -15.29 12.18 0.92
N SER A 97 -15.35 11.93 2.21
CA SER A 97 -16.60 11.83 2.94
C SER A 97 -16.44 12.24 4.38
N SER A 98 -17.46 12.87 4.93
CA SER A 98 -17.50 13.22 6.35
C SER A 98 -17.42 11.96 7.20
N ILE A 99 -16.51 11.94 8.14
CA ILE A 99 -16.35 10.79 9.05
C ILE A 99 -17.61 10.54 9.91
N VAL A 100 -18.38 11.58 10.18
CA VAL A 100 -19.58 11.53 11.02
C VAL A 100 -20.81 11.11 10.19
N ASN A 101 -20.90 11.57 8.93
CA ASN A 101 -22.10 11.43 8.10
C ASN A 101 -21.89 10.46 6.92
N ALA A 102 -20.74 9.81 6.83
CA ALA A 102 -20.46 8.86 5.76
C ALA A 102 -21.44 7.69 5.77
N ALA A 103 -21.85 7.25 4.59
CA ALA A 103 -22.61 6.04 4.45
C ALA A 103 -21.75 4.83 4.88
N LYS A 104 -22.42 3.79 5.44
CA LYS A 104 -21.72 2.54 5.79
C LYS A 104 -20.98 1.96 4.58
N SER A 105 -21.57 2.03 3.40
CA SER A 105 -20.96 1.54 2.17
C SER A 105 -19.65 2.27 1.78
N ASP A 106 -19.46 3.52 2.19
CA ASP A 106 -18.21 4.24 1.99
C ASP A 106 -17.09 3.68 2.87
N TRP A 107 -17.43 3.40 4.15
CA TRP A 107 -16.53 2.72 5.07
C TRP A 107 -16.18 1.33 4.57
N ASP A 108 -17.20 0.54 4.21
CA ASP A 108 -17.02 -0.83 3.73
C ASP A 108 -16.08 -0.83 2.51
N TRP A 109 -16.35 -0.04 1.49
CA TRP A 109 -15.51 -0.01 0.28
C TRP A 109 -14.06 0.35 0.54
N ILE A 110 -13.83 1.43 1.34
CA ILE A 110 -12.46 1.88 1.65
C ILE A 110 -11.71 0.81 2.46
N PHE A 111 -12.36 0.21 3.46
CA PHE A 111 -11.71 -0.79 4.29
C PHE A 111 -11.53 -2.12 3.57
N ASP A 112 -12.51 -2.54 2.76
CA ASP A 112 -12.43 -3.79 2.00
C ASP A 112 -11.27 -3.75 0.99
N VAL A 113 -11.05 -2.61 0.33
CA VAL A 113 -9.92 -2.48 -0.61
C VAL A 113 -8.61 -2.21 0.12
N ASN A 114 -8.55 -1.17 0.98
CA ASN A 114 -7.29 -0.66 1.51
C ASN A 114 -6.70 -1.54 2.63
N LEU A 115 -7.54 -2.19 3.45
CA LEU A 115 -7.11 -3.02 4.57
C LEU A 115 -7.34 -4.50 4.29
N HIS A 116 -8.59 -4.91 4.02
CA HIS A 116 -8.89 -6.33 3.78
C HIS A 116 -8.18 -6.82 2.52
N GLY A 117 -8.03 -5.98 1.49
CA GLY A 117 -7.22 -6.34 0.31
C GLY A 117 -5.75 -6.64 0.64
N VAL A 118 -5.14 -5.90 1.58
CA VAL A 118 -3.80 -6.20 2.08
C VAL A 118 -3.78 -7.51 2.86
N ILE A 119 -4.76 -7.72 3.75
CA ILE A 119 -4.90 -8.96 4.54
C ILE A 119 -5.09 -10.16 3.63
N ASN A 120 -5.98 -10.05 2.62
CA ASN A 120 -6.24 -11.10 1.64
C ASN A 120 -4.98 -11.45 0.84
N GLY A 121 -4.20 -10.42 0.44
CA GLY A 121 -2.91 -10.62 -0.21
C GLY A 121 -1.92 -11.39 0.67
N VAL A 122 -1.79 -10.99 1.92
CA VAL A 122 -0.91 -11.68 2.88
C VAL A 122 -1.36 -13.14 3.07
N ASN A 123 -2.66 -13.37 3.28
CA ASN A 123 -3.19 -14.72 3.51
C ASN A 123 -2.98 -15.64 2.31
N ALA A 124 -3.16 -15.13 1.08
CA ALA A 124 -3.01 -15.92 -0.13
C ALA A 124 -1.53 -16.20 -0.48
N PHE A 125 -0.65 -15.20 -0.32
CA PHE A 125 0.72 -15.31 -0.83
C PHE A 125 1.75 -15.73 0.21
N VAL A 126 1.56 -15.48 1.51
CA VAL A 126 2.54 -15.88 2.54
C VAL A 126 2.83 -17.37 2.56
N PRO A 127 1.85 -18.28 2.45
CA PRO A 127 2.13 -19.72 2.39
C PRO A 127 3.05 -20.09 1.22
N ILE A 128 2.83 -19.47 0.06
CA ILE A 128 3.63 -19.69 -1.15
C ILE A 128 5.05 -19.13 -0.96
N ILE A 129 5.18 -17.90 -0.48
CA ILE A 129 6.48 -17.26 -0.23
C ILE A 129 7.29 -18.06 0.80
N LYS A 130 6.66 -18.58 1.87
CA LYS A 130 7.30 -19.49 2.83
C LYS A 130 7.82 -20.75 2.17
N LYS A 131 6.98 -21.43 1.37
CA LYS A 131 7.33 -22.62 0.58
C LYS A 131 8.54 -22.36 -0.33
N ASN A 132 8.64 -21.16 -0.88
CA ASN A 132 9.73 -20.75 -1.77
C ASN A 132 10.98 -20.24 -1.03
N GLY A 133 11.08 -20.43 0.29
CA GLY A 133 12.26 -20.15 1.09
C GLY A 133 12.35 -18.72 1.63
N GLY A 134 11.25 -17.99 1.63
CA GLY A 134 11.16 -16.62 2.13
C GLY A 134 11.11 -15.58 1.03
N GLY A 135 11.02 -14.30 1.42
CA GLY A 135 10.82 -13.25 0.45
C GLY A 135 10.63 -11.87 1.05
N HIS A 136 9.89 -11.02 0.33
CA HIS A 136 9.63 -9.65 0.77
C HIS A 136 8.19 -9.24 0.48
N ILE A 137 7.55 -8.57 1.45
CA ILE A 137 6.21 -8.01 1.33
C ILE A 137 6.30 -6.49 1.46
N VAL A 138 5.69 -5.77 0.55
CA VAL A 138 5.50 -4.31 0.62
C VAL A 138 4.01 -4.02 0.72
N ASN A 139 3.58 -3.41 1.81
CA ASN A 139 2.20 -2.95 1.98
C ASN A 139 2.13 -1.43 1.79
N THR A 140 1.28 -0.96 0.88
CA THR A 140 1.13 0.47 0.61
C THR A 140 0.11 1.11 1.57
N ALA A 141 0.64 1.82 2.56
CA ALA A 141 -0.12 2.70 3.44
C ALA A 141 -0.20 4.13 2.86
N SER A 142 0.10 5.14 3.65
CA SER A 142 0.21 6.55 3.28
C SER A 142 0.81 7.35 4.44
N MET A 143 1.39 8.50 4.17
CA MET A 143 1.66 9.49 5.21
C MET A 143 0.40 9.91 5.98
N ALA A 144 -0.78 9.82 5.36
CA ALA A 144 -2.06 10.04 6.03
C ALA A 144 -2.34 9.02 7.15
N GLY A 145 -1.76 7.82 7.10
CA GLY A 145 -1.84 6.83 8.17
C GLY A 145 -0.95 7.13 9.38
N LEU A 146 0.17 7.83 9.16
CA LEU A 146 1.11 8.21 10.21
C LEU A 146 0.82 9.62 10.76
N THR A 147 0.51 10.56 9.86
CA THR A 147 0.28 11.97 10.17
C THR A 147 -0.97 12.44 9.42
N PRO A 148 -2.19 12.14 9.96
CA PRO A 148 -3.43 12.54 9.30
C PRO A 148 -3.43 14.03 8.95
N PRO A 149 -3.93 14.41 7.77
CA PRO A 149 -3.87 15.80 7.30
C PRO A 149 -4.77 16.75 8.12
N LEU A 150 -5.62 16.24 9.02
CA LEU A 150 -6.57 16.99 9.84
C LEU A 150 -7.50 17.88 9.01
N GLN A 151 -7.78 17.46 7.78
CA GLN A 151 -8.71 18.13 6.88
C GLN A 151 -10.08 17.44 6.93
N PRO A 152 -11.17 18.19 6.73
CA PRO A 152 -12.49 17.59 6.57
C PRO A 152 -12.48 16.52 5.46
N ASN A 153 -13.30 15.50 5.64
CA ASN A 153 -13.58 14.46 4.64
C ASN A 153 -12.42 13.47 4.31
N SER A 154 -11.27 13.55 4.99
CA SER A 154 -10.13 12.63 4.77
C SER A 154 -10.06 11.48 5.78
N GLY A 155 -10.93 11.46 6.79
CA GLY A 155 -10.79 10.60 7.97
C GLY A 155 -10.93 9.10 7.68
N ILE A 156 -11.85 8.68 6.80
CA ILE A 156 -12.05 7.26 6.45
C ILE A 156 -10.77 6.70 5.82
N TYR A 157 -10.24 7.40 4.82
CA TYR A 157 -8.99 7.02 4.15
C TYR A 157 -7.82 6.96 5.13
N SER A 158 -7.63 8.02 5.94
CA SER A 158 -6.54 8.08 6.93
C SER A 158 -6.63 6.92 7.94
N SER A 159 -7.83 6.60 8.42
CA SER A 159 -8.07 5.48 9.33
C SER A 159 -7.68 4.14 8.69
N SER A 160 -8.09 3.89 7.44
CA SER A 160 -7.72 2.66 6.72
C SER A 160 -6.21 2.54 6.56
N LYS A 161 -5.51 3.64 6.24
CA LYS A 161 -4.06 3.65 6.06
C LYS A 161 -3.28 3.56 7.38
N ALA A 162 -3.82 4.06 8.48
CA ALA A 162 -3.28 3.85 9.82
C ALA A 162 -3.37 2.36 10.23
N ALA A 163 -4.49 1.71 9.91
CA ALA A 163 -4.66 0.28 10.13
C ALA A 163 -3.61 -0.55 9.35
N VAL A 164 -3.31 -0.20 8.08
CA VAL A 164 -2.27 -0.86 7.29
C VAL A 164 -0.88 -0.68 7.91
N VAL A 165 -0.56 0.50 8.47
CA VAL A 165 0.72 0.72 9.17
C VAL A 165 0.83 -0.25 10.35
N SER A 166 -0.13 -0.21 11.28
CA SER A 166 -0.11 -1.07 12.47
C SER A 166 -0.12 -2.55 12.12
N TYR A 167 -0.92 -2.97 11.13
CA TYR A 167 -0.91 -4.33 10.60
C TYR A 167 0.48 -4.75 10.11
N SER A 168 1.15 -3.89 9.35
CA SER A 168 2.49 -4.18 8.79
C SER A 168 3.57 -4.29 9.86
N GLU A 169 3.50 -3.49 10.93
CA GLU A 169 4.41 -3.55 12.08
C GLU A 169 4.32 -4.92 12.77
N ASN A 170 3.11 -5.36 13.08
CA ASN A 170 2.87 -6.66 13.70
C ASN A 170 3.27 -7.82 12.75
N LEU A 171 2.87 -7.75 11.48
CA LEU A 171 3.22 -8.74 10.46
C LEU A 171 4.73 -8.92 10.32
N SER A 172 5.49 -7.83 10.38
CA SER A 172 6.96 -7.88 10.30
C SER A 172 7.57 -8.71 11.42
N SER A 173 7.04 -8.58 12.64
CA SER A 173 7.46 -9.37 13.80
C SER A 173 7.12 -10.86 13.63
N GLU A 174 5.90 -11.16 13.17
CA GLU A 174 5.43 -12.54 13.02
C GLU A 174 6.19 -13.31 11.94
N LEU A 175 6.53 -12.67 10.83
CA LEU A 175 7.15 -13.31 9.67
C LEU A 175 8.68 -13.35 9.70
N ALA A 176 9.32 -12.71 10.68
CA ALA A 176 10.79 -12.67 10.79
C ALA A 176 11.41 -14.07 10.82
N LYS A 177 10.79 -15.02 11.53
CA LYS A 177 11.23 -16.42 11.61
C LYS A 177 11.13 -17.18 10.27
N ASP A 178 10.27 -16.74 9.37
CA ASP A 178 10.00 -17.38 8.08
C ASP A 178 10.88 -16.82 6.95
N LYS A 179 11.87 -16.00 7.28
CA LYS A 179 12.74 -15.29 6.32
C LYS A 179 11.95 -14.40 5.34
N ILE A 180 10.83 -13.85 5.79
CA ILE A 180 10.04 -12.90 5.04
C ILE A 180 10.23 -11.53 5.69
N THR A 181 10.73 -10.59 4.91
CA THR A 181 10.86 -9.19 5.31
C THR A 181 9.59 -8.43 4.93
N VAL A 182 9.16 -7.53 5.79
CA VAL A 182 8.01 -6.67 5.52
C VAL A 182 8.45 -5.22 5.46
N SER A 183 7.92 -4.48 4.49
CA SER A 183 8.03 -3.03 4.40
C SER A 183 6.64 -2.40 4.35
N VAL A 184 6.50 -1.22 4.92
CA VAL A 184 5.31 -0.38 4.74
C VAL A 184 5.68 0.88 3.94
N LEU A 185 5.08 1.01 2.77
CA LEU A 185 5.24 2.18 1.91
C LEU A 185 4.26 3.26 2.36
N CYS A 186 4.79 4.39 2.80
CA CYS A 186 4.03 5.55 3.26
C CYS A 186 4.28 6.74 2.32
N PRO A 187 3.61 6.78 1.15
CA PRO A 187 3.80 7.88 0.22
C PRO A 187 3.29 9.19 0.80
N SER A 188 4.01 10.29 0.52
CA SER A 188 3.49 11.64 0.63
C SER A 188 2.67 11.97 -0.62
N ARG A 189 2.86 13.15 -1.23
CA ARG A 189 2.10 13.53 -2.42
C ARG A 189 2.66 12.84 -3.67
N VAL A 190 1.84 11.99 -4.30
CA VAL A 190 2.17 11.31 -5.55
C VAL A 190 1.08 11.57 -6.58
N ASN A 191 1.48 11.98 -7.77
CA ASN A 191 0.56 12.23 -8.87
C ASN A 191 0.03 10.90 -9.42
N THR A 192 -1.20 10.55 -9.04
CA THR A 192 -1.89 9.33 -9.43
C THR A 192 -3.36 9.60 -9.68
N ARG A 193 -4.08 8.61 -10.22
CA ARG A 193 -5.52 8.66 -10.41
C ARG A 193 -6.32 8.21 -9.17
N ILE A 194 -5.72 8.20 -7.99
CA ILE A 194 -6.41 7.80 -6.75
C ILE A 194 -7.61 8.71 -6.44
N TRP A 195 -7.55 9.97 -6.87
CA TRP A 195 -8.64 10.95 -6.75
C TRP A 195 -9.88 10.58 -7.58
N GLU A 196 -9.68 9.78 -8.62
CA GLU A 196 -10.73 9.26 -9.51
C GLU A 196 -11.11 7.81 -9.14
N ALA A 197 -10.85 7.36 -7.92
CA ALA A 197 -11.01 5.95 -7.52
C ALA A 197 -12.45 5.44 -7.74
N ASN A 198 -13.46 6.31 -7.68
CA ASN A 198 -14.86 5.96 -7.94
C ASN A 198 -15.11 5.30 -9.31
N ARG A 199 -14.23 5.49 -10.30
CA ARG A 199 -14.33 4.79 -11.61
C ARG A 199 -14.28 3.26 -11.46
N ASN A 200 -13.65 2.78 -10.39
CA ASN A 200 -13.47 1.35 -10.09
C ASN A 200 -14.36 0.90 -8.91
N ARG A 201 -15.32 1.72 -8.46
CA ARG A 201 -16.21 1.36 -7.36
C ARG A 201 -17.27 0.37 -7.83
N PRO A 202 -17.31 -0.86 -7.30
CA PRO A 202 -18.36 -1.82 -7.63
C PRO A 202 -19.75 -1.30 -7.24
N GLU A 203 -20.75 -1.63 -8.05
CA GLU A 203 -22.16 -1.24 -7.82
C GLU A 203 -22.69 -1.71 -6.46
N SER A 204 -22.14 -2.82 -5.92
CA SER A 204 -22.51 -3.36 -4.61
C SER A 204 -22.28 -2.38 -3.46
N TYR A 205 -21.37 -1.41 -3.61
CA TYR A 205 -21.13 -0.36 -2.61
C TYR A 205 -21.95 0.92 -2.89
N GLY A 206 -22.81 0.91 -3.93
CA GLY A 206 -23.61 2.08 -4.33
C GLY A 206 -22.75 3.22 -4.88
N GLN A 207 -23.41 4.36 -5.12
CA GLN A 207 -22.73 5.57 -5.58
C GLN A 207 -22.01 6.24 -4.40
N GLY A 208 -20.81 6.75 -4.64
CA GLY A 208 -20.02 7.51 -3.66
C GLY A 208 -19.51 8.83 -4.23
N ASN A 209 -19.05 9.71 -3.36
CA ASN A 209 -18.44 10.97 -3.78
C ASN A 209 -17.04 10.73 -4.34
N SER A 210 -16.71 11.40 -5.45
CA SER A 210 -15.33 11.47 -5.94
C SER A 210 -14.53 12.40 -5.03
N ALA A 211 -13.25 12.04 -4.83
CA ALA A 211 -12.32 12.94 -4.17
C ALA A 211 -11.86 14.05 -5.14
N THR A 212 -11.65 15.23 -4.62
CA THR A 212 -11.12 16.35 -5.38
C THR A 212 -9.60 16.38 -5.27
N LYS A 213 -8.91 16.41 -6.40
CA LYS A 213 -7.45 16.54 -6.40
C LYS A 213 -7.08 17.93 -5.86
N PRO A 214 -6.33 18.03 -4.73
CA PRO A 214 -5.92 19.33 -4.20
C PRO A 214 -4.98 20.04 -5.18
N GLU A 215 -5.06 21.39 -5.23
CA GLU A 215 -4.11 22.20 -6.02
C GLU A 215 -2.65 21.93 -5.63
N GLU A 216 -2.38 21.71 -4.36
CA GLU A 216 -1.07 21.35 -3.82
C GLU A 216 -0.52 20.01 -4.34
N ALA A 217 -1.37 19.18 -4.94
CA ALA A 217 -0.94 17.92 -5.57
C ALA A 217 -0.27 18.15 -6.94
N VAL A 218 -0.23 19.38 -7.43
CA VAL A 218 0.46 19.73 -8.68
C VAL A 218 1.98 19.50 -8.57
N ASP A 219 2.57 19.72 -7.37
CA ASP A 219 3.99 19.49 -7.10
C ASP A 219 4.29 18.05 -6.62
N ALA A 220 3.35 17.12 -6.81
CA ALA A 220 3.51 15.73 -6.41
C ALA A 220 4.51 15.02 -7.34
N ILE A 221 5.32 14.13 -6.77
CA ILE A 221 6.22 13.28 -7.56
C ILE A 221 5.42 12.33 -8.47
N ASP A 222 6.00 11.91 -9.58
CA ASP A 222 5.38 10.92 -10.47
C ASP A 222 5.38 9.53 -9.82
N GLY A 223 4.33 8.73 -10.09
CA GLY A 223 4.26 7.33 -9.63
C GLY A 223 5.46 6.49 -10.06
N MET A 224 6.05 6.80 -11.23
CA MET A 224 7.26 6.13 -11.72
C MET A 224 8.50 6.39 -10.85
N GLU A 225 8.56 7.51 -10.14
CA GLU A 225 9.68 7.83 -9.23
C GLU A 225 9.61 7.04 -7.92
N VAL A 226 8.44 6.56 -7.53
CA VAL A 226 8.25 5.74 -6.32
C VAL A 226 8.86 4.35 -6.47
N GLY A 227 8.76 3.76 -7.66
CA GLY A 227 9.25 2.40 -7.92
C GLY A 227 10.73 2.18 -7.56
N PRO A 228 11.68 3.01 -8.01
CA PRO A 228 13.09 2.91 -7.63
C PRO A 228 13.34 3.02 -6.12
N ILE A 229 12.53 3.81 -5.40
CA ILE A 229 12.62 3.95 -3.94
C ILE A 229 12.22 2.62 -3.27
N VAL A 230 11.13 2.00 -3.75
CA VAL A 230 10.65 0.70 -3.26
C VAL A 230 11.69 -0.39 -3.51
N VAL A 231 12.21 -0.52 -4.73
CA VAL A 231 13.23 -1.53 -5.07
C VAL A 231 14.47 -1.39 -4.19
N ARG A 232 14.98 -0.17 -3.99
CA ARG A 232 16.11 0.09 -3.09
C ARG A 232 15.79 -0.32 -1.66
N SER A 233 14.59 -0.06 -1.19
CA SER A 233 14.16 -0.40 0.17
C SER A 233 14.03 -1.91 0.37
N ILE A 234 13.54 -2.65 -0.62
CA ILE A 234 13.52 -4.13 -0.63
C ILE A 234 14.96 -4.67 -0.50
N LEU A 235 15.90 -4.17 -1.33
CA LEU A 235 17.30 -4.58 -1.27
C LEU A 235 17.96 -4.31 0.08
N GLN A 236 17.58 -3.24 0.75
CA GLN A 236 18.10 -2.81 2.05
C GLN A 236 17.29 -3.32 3.25
N SER A 237 16.21 -4.08 3.00
CA SER A 237 15.29 -4.57 4.05
C SER A 237 14.76 -3.46 4.96
N ARG A 238 14.49 -2.28 4.41
CA ARG A 238 13.94 -1.14 5.17
C ARG A 238 12.48 -1.40 5.50
N PHE A 239 12.10 -1.18 6.75
CA PHE A 239 10.70 -1.34 7.16
C PHE A 239 9.82 -0.18 6.66
N TYR A 240 10.15 1.08 7.03
CA TYR A 240 9.42 2.25 6.50
C TYR A 240 10.02 2.74 5.19
N ILE A 241 9.17 2.90 4.18
CA ILE A 241 9.52 3.47 2.88
C ILE A 241 8.76 4.79 2.73
N PHE A 242 9.49 5.88 2.69
CA PHE A 242 8.92 7.22 2.54
C PHE A 242 9.22 7.80 1.16
N THR A 243 8.30 8.67 0.71
CA THR A 243 8.48 9.51 -0.47
C THR A 243 8.17 10.97 -0.10
N GLY A 244 8.83 11.92 -0.75
CA GLY A 244 8.65 13.35 -0.47
C GLY A 244 9.60 13.88 0.61
N ASP A 245 9.73 15.17 0.66
CA ASP A 245 10.66 15.94 1.52
C ASP A 245 10.01 16.45 2.81
N ASP A 246 8.67 16.47 2.87
CA ASP A 246 7.86 16.95 4.00
C ASP A 246 7.74 15.94 5.17
N VAL A 247 8.19 14.72 4.97
CA VAL A 247 7.98 13.58 5.91
C VAL A 247 8.49 13.88 7.31
N ARG A 248 9.75 14.36 7.40
CA ARG A 248 10.38 14.68 8.70
C ARG A 248 9.56 15.70 9.47
N MET A 249 9.23 16.81 8.84
CA MET A 249 8.47 17.91 9.46
C MET A 249 7.12 17.44 9.99
N ARG A 250 6.40 16.62 9.22
CA ARG A 250 5.09 16.10 9.62
C ARG A 250 5.16 15.16 10.81
N ILE A 251 6.15 14.26 10.83
CA ILE A 251 6.35 13.32 11.94
C ILE A 251 6.81 14.08 13.20
N GLU A 252 7.75 15.01 13.08
CA GLU A 252 8.20 15.83 14.20
C GLU A 252 7.05 16.63 14.83
N LYS A 253 6.20 17.26 14.01
CA LYS A 253 5.00 17.98 14.50
C LYS A 253 4.06 17.08 15.29
N ARG A 254 3.78 15.85 14.80
CA ARG A 254 2.95 14.88 15.52
C ARG A 254 3.60 14.45 16.83
N ASN A 255 4.90 14.16 16.81
CA ASN A 255 5.62 13.74 18.00
C ASN A 255 5.67 14.85 19.06
N GLN A 256 5.82 16.12 18.67
CA GLN A 256 5.76 17.26 19.58
C GLN A 256 4.43 17.33 20.32
N GLN A 257 3.29 17.11 19.64
CA GLN A 257 1.98 17.07 20.29
C GLN A 257 1.88 15.91 21.28
N LEU A 258 2.30 14.70 20.88
CA LEU A 258 2.30 13.54 21.75
C LEU A 258 3.16 13.76 23.01
N MET A 259 4.36 14.29 22.82
CA MET A 259 5.28 14.56 23.95
C MET A 259 4.75 15.66 24.88
N HIS A 260 4.05 16.66 24.33
CA HIS A 260 3.38 17.67 25.12
C HIS A 260 2.30 17.04 26.06
N ASP A 261 1.45 16.19 25.49
CA ASP A 261 0.37 15.57 26.26
C ASP A 261 0.91 14.53 27.26
N ILE A 262 2.01 13.82 26.95
CA ILE A 262 2.72 12.94 27.89
C ILE A 262 3.22 13.76 29.07
N LYS A 263 3.82 14.94 28.85
CA LYS A 263 4.29 15.79 29.94
C LYS A 263 3.15 16.26 30.86
N LEU A 264 2.03 16.68 30.28
CA LEU A 264 0.85 17.03 31.08
C LEU A 264 0.38 15.86 31.96
N HIS A 265 0.37 14.64 31.38
CA HIS A 265 0.03 13.45 32.14
C HIS A 265 1.03 13.16 33.28
N GLU A 266 2.32 13.33 33.05
CA GLU A 266 3.36 13.16 34.08
C GLU A 266 3.20 14.20 35.20
N ASP A 267 2.95 15.48 34.86
CA ASP A 267 2.70 16.56 35.83
C ASP A 267 1.46 16.27 36.70
N ASP A 268 0.40 15.63 36.15
CA ASP A 268 -0.80 15.22 36.89
C ASP A 268 -0.54 14.07 37.88
N LEU A 269 0.49 13.27 37.69
CA LEU A 269 0.86 12.15 38.55
C LEU A 269 1.74 12.59 39.74
N GLU A 270 2.28 13.81 39.77
CA GLU A 270 3.12 14.30 40.84
C GLU A 270 2.30 14.49 42.13
N PRO A 271 2.87 14.18 43.35
CA PRO A 271 2.21 14.39 44.62
C PRO A 271 1.90 15.87 44.82
N GLY A 272 0.62 16.21 44.97
CA GLY A 272 0.16 17.58 45.12
C GLY A 272 -0.53 18.19 43.93
N SER A 273 -0.67 17.44 42.83
CA SER A 273 -1.55 17.80 41.72
C SER A 273 -3.00 17.96 42.20
N ALA A 274 -3.80 18.77 41.50
CA ALA A 274 -5.19 19.07 41.87
C ALA A 274 -6.14 17.84 41.89
N TRP A 275 -5.65 16.67 41.51
CA TRP A 275 -6.39 15.40 41.37
C TRP A 275 -6.00 14.34 42.43
N ASN A 276 -5.05 14.62 43.33
CA ASN A 276 -4.63 13.75 44.46
C ASN A 276 -5.15 14.24 45.79
#